data_afea1cb6bab6bab8094307bb7a76aa81
#
_entry.id   afea1cb6bab6bab8094307bb7a76aa81
#
_cell.length_a   1.000
_cell.length_b   1.000
_cell.length_c   1.000
_cell.angle_alpha   90.00
_cell.angle_beta   90.00
_cell.angle_gamma   90.00
#
_symmetry.space_group_name_H-M   'P 1'
#
loop_
_entity.id
_entity.type
_entity.pdbx_description
1 polymer ?
#
loop_
_entity_poly.entity_id
_entity_poly.type
_entity_poly.pdbx_seq_one_letter_code
_entity_poly.pdbx_strand_id
1 'polypeptide(L)'
;MILTKDTLRCLFKSNRWKSNTNVENLHFNPNSIDITLSPHYYTYKETYRKVIDPRESNIEDFMVLNQIDDYIDLLPKEFILGSANESFDCSEPIGGIAYVQMLDGRSTLSRLGISIHNSAGFGDYGFNDTFTLGILNNSPYSIRLYKNMRIAQVYFTDLDDSIVLERYQGYGNNKGYPGLPRLGKDRF
;
A
#
# COMPACT_ATOMS: atom_id res chain seq x y z
N MET A 1 -13.74 2.02 -15.58
CA MET A 1 -13.11 0.95 -16.43
C MET A 1 -11.76 0.56 -15.83
N ILE A 2 -11.42 -0.73 -15.74
CA ILE A 2 -10.10 -1.18 -15.26
C ILE A 2 -9.15 -1.30 -16.46
N LEU A 3 -7.93 -0.78 -16.31
CA LEU A 3 -6.94 -0.79 -17.39
C LEU A 3 -6.31 -2.17 -17.60
N THR A 4 -6.01 -2.49 -18.86
CA THR A 4 -5.33 -3.71 -19.25
C THR A 4 -3.82 -3.58 -19.13
N LYS A 5 -3.12 -4.74 -19.07
CA LYS A 5 -1.66 -4.84 -19.05
C LYS A 5 -0.97 -4.03 -20.14
N ASP A 6 -1.48 -4.11 -21.38
CA ASP A 6 -0.84 -3.44 -22.52
C ASP A 6 -0.99 -1.94 -22.42
N THR A 7 -2.16 -1.45 -22.00
CA THR A 7 -2.40 -0.04 -21.71
C THR A 7 -1.47 0.47 -20.60
N LEU A 8 -1.39 -0.24 -19.48
CA LEU A 8 -0.51 0.11 -18.37
C LEU A 8 0.97 0.18 -18.83
N ARG A 9 1.45 -0.85 -19.53
CA ARG A 9 2.82 -0.84 -20.06
C ARG A 9 3.09 0.34 -20.98
N CYS A 10 2.15 0.67 -21.87
CA CYS A 10 2.29 1.82 -22.77
C CYS A 10 2.40 3.13 -22.00
N LEU A 11 1.56 3.33 -20.97
CA LEU A 11 1.54 4.54 -20.14
C LEU A 11 2.85 4.75 -19.38
N PHE A 12 3.37 3.70 -18.75
CA PHE A 12 4.65 3.78 -18.04
C PHE A 12 5.85 3.89 -18.99
N LYS A 13 5.88 3.15 -20.12
CA LYS A 13 6.96 3.24 -21.10
C LYS A 13 7.03 4.60 -21.80
N SER A 14 5.90 5.24 -22.04
CA SER A 14 5.84 6.59 -22.60
C SER A 14 6.11 7.70 -21.59
N ASN A 15 6.36 7.35 -20.32
CA ASN A 15 6.55 8.25 -19.20
C ASN A 15 5.35 9.21 -18.93
N ARG A 16 4.16 8.87 -19.43
CA ARG A 16 2.92 9.58 -19.10
C ARG A 16 2.54 9.32 -17.64
N TRP A 17 2.65 8.08 -17.22
CA TRP A 17 2.60 7.69 -15.81
C TRP A 17 3.98 7.31 -15.32
N LYS A 18 4.26 7.55 -14.04
CA LYS A 18 5.58 7.34 -13.46
C LYS A 18 5.55 6.32 -12.36
N SER A 19 6.68 5.65 -12.17
CA SER A 19 6.94 4.77 -11.02
C SER A 19 8.36 5.05 -10.53
N ASN A 20 8.61 4.83 -9.25
CA ASN A 20 9.95 4.81 -8.68
C ASN A 20 10.76 3.57 -9.13
N THR A 21 10.08 2.57 -9.69
CA THR A 21 10.67 1.33 -10.20
C THR A 21 10.74 1.36 -11.72
N ASN A 22 11.84 0.87 -12.30
CA ASN A 22 11.96 0.74 -13.75
C ASN A 22 10.84 -0.16 -14.30
N VAL A 23 10.20 0.28 -15.38
CA VAL A 23 9.05 -0.39 -16.01
C VAL A 23 9.33 -1.87 -16.35
N GLU A 24 10.56 -2.19 -16.75
CA GLU A 24 10.94 -3.57 -17.08
C GLU A 24 10.99 -4.49 -15.84
N ASN A 25 11.10 -3.92 -14.65
CA ASN A 25 11.08 -4.64 -13.37
C ASN A 25 9.69 -4.72 -12.74
N LEU A 26 8.68 -4.03 -13.29
CA LEU A 26 7.30 -4.09 -12.81
C LEU A 26 6.65 -5.42 -13.20
N HIS A 27 5.95 -6.03 -12.26
CA HIS A 27 5.26 -7.30 -12.42
C HIS A 27 3.82 -7.09 -12.92
N PHE A 28 3.65 -6.98 -14.23
CA PHE A 28 2.34 -6.78 -14.85
C PHE A 28 1.52 -8.08 -14.91
N ASN A 29 0.34 -8.06 -14.32
CA ASN A 29 -0.74 -9.04 -14.52
C ASN A 29 -1.71 -8.53 -15.62
N PRO A 30 -2.73 -9.31 -16.05
CA PRO A 30 -3.67 -8.88 -17.08
C PRO A 30 -4.33 -7.52 -16.83
N ASN A 31 -4.64 -7.17 -15.57
CA ASN A 31 -5.35 -5.95 -15.19
C ASN A 31 -4.80 -5.27 -13.93
N SER A 32 -3.61 -5.65 -13.48
CA SER A 32 -2.97 -5.09 -12.28
C SER A 32 -1.45 -5.13 -12.38
N ILE A 33 -0.78 -4.50 -11.43
CA ILE A 33 0.66 -4.59 -11.21
C ILE A 33 0.88 -5.15 -9.82
N ASP A 34 1.65 -6.23 -9.67
CA ASP A 34 2.05 -6.70 -8.35
C ASP A 34 3.03 -5.71 -7.72
N ILE A 35 2.87 -5.48 -6.43
CA ILE A 35 3.79 -4.72 -5.60
C ILE A 35 4.49 -5.63 -4.60
N THR A 36 5.69 -5.23 -4.21
CA THR A 36 6.58 -6.04 -3.38
C THR A 36 6.75 -5.45 -1.99
N LEU A 37 6.99 -6.31 -1.00
CA LEU A 37 7.15 -5.92 0.41
C LEU A 37 8.47 -5.20 0.64
N SER A 38 8.41 -3.97 1.12
CA SER A 38 9.57 -3.21 1.60
C SER A 38 10.18 -3.88 2.84
N PRO A 39 11.49 -3.74 3.07
CA PRO A 39 12.10 -4.29 4.28
C PRO A 39 11.65 -3.60 5.57
N HIS A 40 11.08 -2.40 5.51
CA HIS A 40 10.71 -1.64 6.70
C HIS A 40 9.27 -1.90 7.12
N TYR A 41 9.06 -2.14 8.43
CA TYR A 41 7.74 -2.34 8.99
C TYR A 41 7.68 -1.90 10.46
N TYR A 42 6.49 -1.54 10.93
CA TYR A 42 6.22 -1.29 12.35
C TYR A 42 5.49 -2.47 12.97
N THR A 43 5.83 -2.74 14.24
CA THR A 43 5.06 -3.60 15.13
C THR A 43 4.59 -2.81 16.34
N TYR A 44 3.54 -3.29 17.01
CA TYR A 44 3.17 -2.74 18.30
C TYR A 44 4.20 -3.10 19.36
N LYS A 45 4.52 -2.14 20.23
CA LYS A 45 5.31 -2.38 21.43
C LYS A 45 4.48 -3.18 22.43
N GLU A 46 5.10 -4.09 23.17
CA GLU A 46 4.46 -4.75 24.30
C GLU A 46 4.17 -3.74 25.41
N THR A 47 2.96 -3.25 25.47
CA THR A 47 2.50 -2.28 26.47
C THR A 47 1.21 -2.79 27.10
N TYR A 48 1.36 -3.43 28.25
CA TYR A 48 0.19 -3.94 28.99
C TYR A 48 -0.71 -2.77 29.46
N ARG A 49 -2.00 -2.86 29.12
CA ARG A 49 -3.08 -1.96 29.59
C ARG A 49 -3.03 -0.50 29.13
N LYS A 50 -2.30 -0.16 28.08
CA LYS A 50 -2.43 1.16 27.46
C LYS A 50 -3.53 1.17 26.40
N VAL A 51 -4.28 2.25 26.34
CA VAL A 51 -5.29 2.51 25.32
C VAL A 51 -4.69 3.45 24.29
N ILE A 52 -4.86 3.17 23.01
CA ILE A 52 -4.60 4.13 21.95
C ILE A 52 -5.86 4.96 21.76
N ASP A 53 -5.80 6.21 22.19
CA ASP A 53 -6.85 7.18 21.90
C ASP A 53 -6.48 7.92 20.61
N PRO A 54 -7.27 7.79 19.54
CA PRO A 54 -6.94 8.41 18.25
C PRO A 54 -6.90 9.93 18.30
N ARG A 55 -7.48 10.57 19.32
CA ARG A 55 -7.47 12.04 19.48
C ARG A 55 -6.27 12.57 20.26
N GLU A 56 -5.71 11.78 21.16
CA GLU A 56 -4.76 12.28 22.18
C GLU A 56 -3.44 11.50 22.22
N SER A 57 -3.41 10.24 21.75
CA SER A 57 -2.19 9.45 21.81
C SER A 57 -1.13 9.91 20.81
N ASN A 58 0.14 9.80 21.19
CA ASN A 58 1.24 9.80 20.25
C ASN A 58 1.50 8.37 19.78
N ILE A 59 1.31 8.06 18.50
CA ILE A 59 1.42 6.68 17.97
C ILE A 59 2.83 6.11 18.11
N GLU A 60 3.87 6.95 18.11
CA GLU A 60 5.27 6.54 18.30
C GLU A 60 5.53 5.91 19.68
N ASP A 61 4.66 6.20 20.67
CA ASP A 61 4.75 5.56 21.99
C ASP A 61 4.31 4.09 21.94
N PHE A 62 3.56 3.69 20.91
CA PHE A 62 2.93 2.37 20.77
C PHE A 62 3.55 1.51 19.68
N MET A 63 4.27 2.09 18.74
CA MET A 63 4.85 1.37 17.60
C MET A 63 6.37 1.50 17.55
N VAL A 64 7.04 0.47 17.04
CA VAL A 64 8.49 0.45 16.81
C VAL A 64 8.79 0.05 15.38
N LEU A 65 9.71 0.79 14.75
CA LEU A 65 10.21 0.48 13.41
C LEU A 65 11.18 -0.67 13.47
N ASN A 66 11.00 -1.64 12.59
CA ASN A 66 11.85 -2.81 12.40
C ASN A 66 12.27 -2.92 10.93
N GLN A 67 13.24 -3.80 10.67
CA GLN A 67 13.73 -4.09 9.34
C GLN A 67 13.78 -5.61 9.10
N ILE A 68 13.35 -6.04 7.92
CA ILE A 68 13.48 -7.41 7.43
C ILE A 68 14.87 -7.57 6.81
N ASP A 69 15.70 -8.42 7.35
CA ASP A 69 16.99 -8.75 6.73
C ASP A 69 16.80 -9.67 5.53
N ASP A 70 16.14 -10.80 5.71
CA ASP A 70 15.75 -11.75 4.66
C ASP A 70 14.26 -12.08 4.72
N TYR A 71 13.76 -12.47 5.90
CA TYR A 71 12.35 -12.78 6.14
C TYR A 71 11.91 -12.43 7.56
N ILE A 72 10.59 -12.42 7.77
CA ILE A 72 9.95 -12.41 9.09
C ILE A 72 8.96 -13.57 9.15
N ASP A 73 8.81 -14.16 10.33
CA ASP A 73 7.76 -15.15 10.62
C ASP A 73 6.62 -14.44 11.36
N LEU A 74 5.57 -14.09 10.62
CA LEU A 74 4.39 -13.42 11.16
C LEU A 74 3.55 -14.43 11.94
N LEU A 75 3.48 -14.24 13.26
CA LEU A 75 2.78 -15.16 14.18
C LEU A 75 1.25 -15.12 13.96
N PRO A 76 0.51 -16.16 14.42
CA PRO A 76 -0.96 -16.13 14.43
C PRO A 76 -1.50 -14.89 15.14
N LYS A 77 -2.43 -14.17 14.49
CA LYS A 77 -3.05 -12.91 14.98
C LYS A 77 -2.11 -11.72 15.08
N GLU A 78 -0.88 -11.87 14.64
CA GLU A 78 0.05 -10.74 14.60
C GLU A 78 -0.30 -9.78 13.47
N PHE A 79 -0.22 -8.49 13.79
CA PHE A 79 -0.38 -7.38 12.85
C PHE A 79 0.94 -6.62 12.71
N ILE A 80 1.32 -6.33 11.48
CA ILE A 80 2.41 -5.42 11.15
C ILE A 80 1.93 -4.33 10.20
N LEU A 81 2.55 -3.16 10.29
CA LEU A 81 2.36 -2.09 9.34
C LEU A 81 3.57 -2.04 8.42
N GLY A 82 3.45 -2.64 7.24
CA GLY A 82 4.50 -2.68 6.22
C GLY A 82 4.33 -1.58 5.17
N SER A 83 5.18 -1.61 4.16
CA SER A 83 5.12 -0.72 3.00
C SER A 83 5.39 -1.48 1.71
N ALA A 84 4.90 -0.95 0.59
CA ALA A 84 5.32 -1.38 -0.74
C ALA A 84 6.67 -0.78 -1.11
N ASN A 85 7.43 -1.44 -2.00
CA ASN A 85 8.60 -0.84 -2.64
C ASN A 85 8.21 0.10 -3.78
N GLU A 86 7.15 -0.24 -4.50
CA GLU A 86 6.72 0.49 -5.70
C GLU A 86 5.77 1.63 -5.34
N SER A 87 5.93 2.75 -6.02
CA SER A 87 4.98 3.85 -6.08
C SER A 87 4.59 4.16 -7.51
N PHE A 88 3.38 4.67 -7.69
CA PHE A 88 2.86 5.02 -9.02
C PHE A 88 2.28 6.43 -9.00
N ASP A 89 2.59 7.22 -10.02
CA ASP A 89 1.96 8.50 -10.30
C ASP A 89 1.12 8.36 -11.57
N CYS A 90 -0.19 8.29 -11.41
CA CYS A 90 -1.19 8.25 -12.47
C CYS A 90 -1.99 9.57 -12.56
N SER A 91 -1.45 10.67 -12.07
CA SER A 91 -2.13 11.97 -12.00
C SER A 91 -2.28 12.67 -13.35
N GLU A 92 -1.61 12.18 -14.41
CA GLU A 92 -1.84 12.66 -15.77
C GLU A 92 -3.08 11.98 -16.39
N PRO A 93 -4.16 12.73 -16.72
CA PRO A 93 -5.34 12.16 -17.36
C PRO A 93 -5.05 11.58 -18.75
N ILE A 94 -5.78 10.56 -19.16
CA ILE A 94 -5.68 9.91 -20.45
C ILE A 94 -6.94 10.25 -21.27
N GLY A 95 -6.78 11.05 -22.33
CA GLY A 95 -7.93 11.49 -23.13
C GLY A 95 -8.96 12.31 -22.34
N GLY A 96 -8.51 13.03 -21.30
CA GLY A 96 -9.38 13.79 -20.38
C GLY A 96 -9.90 12.98 -19.18
N ILE A 97 -9.69 11.67 -19.14
CA ILE A 97 -10.18 10.79 -18.08
C ILE A 97 -9.10 10.65 -17.01
N ALA A 98 -9.46 10.93 -15.76
CA ALA A 98 -8.59 10.73 -14.60
C ALA A 98 -8.69 9.29 -14.06
N TYR A 99 -7.63 8.86 -13.37
CA TYR A 99 -7.55 7.52 -12.81
C TYR A 99 -7.11 7.56 -11.34
N VAL A 100 -7.58 6.58 -10.60
CA VAL A 100 -7.19 6.33 -9.21
C VAL A 100 -6.60 4.93 -9.07
N GLN A 101 -5.82 4.75 -8.01
CA GLN A 101 -5.18 3.49 -7.66
C GLN A 101 -6.04 2.72 -6.68
N MET A 102 -6.17 1.43 -6.90
CA MET A 102 -6.86 0.51 -6.01
C MET A 102 -5.91 -0.60 -5.60
N LEU A 103 -5.74 -0.76 -4.29
CA LEU A 103 -4.91 -1.81 -3.70
C LEU A 103 -5.76 -3.02 -3.33
N ASP A 104 -5.27 -4.20 -3.64
CA ASP A 104 -5.85 -5.48 -3.21
C ASP A 104 -4.76 -6.49 -2.85
N GLY A 105 -5.10 -7.47 -2.00
CA GLY A 105 -4.21 -8.57 -1.64
C GLY A 105 -4.00 -9.55 -2.80
N ARG A 106 -2.95 -10.36 -2.68
CA ARG A 106 -2.74 -11.48 -3.61
C ARG A 106 -3.54 -12.71 -3.16
N SER A 107 -4.23 -13.32 -4.10
CA SER A 107 -5.13 -14.46 -3.83
C SER A 107 -4.43 -15.64 -3.14
N THR A 108 -3.14 -15.91 -3.42
CA THR A 108 -2.37 -16.97 -2.77
C THR A 108 -2.17 -16.68 -1.29
N LEU A 109 -1.78 -15.45 -0.93
CA LEU A 109 -1.57 -15.05 0.47
C LEU A 109 -2.90 -14.98 1.22
N SER A 110 -3.95 -14.49 0.58
CA SER A 110 -5.29 -14.48 1.14
C SER A 110 -5.79 -15.89 1.49
N ARG A 111 -5.51 -16.90 0.65
CA ARG A 111 -5.84 -18.30 0.91
C ARG A 111 -5.01 -18.93 2.03
N LEU A 112 -3.84 -18.39 2.34
CA LEU A 112 -3.05 -18.76 3.51
C LEU A 112 -3.53 -18.05 4.78
N GLY A 113 -4.49 -17.15 4.69
CA GLY A 113 -5.02 -16.39 5.82
C GLY A 113 -4.35 -15.03 6.05
N ILE A 114 -3.49 -14.57 5.14
CA ILE A 114 -2.92 -13.22 5.20
C ILE A 114 -3.92 -12.22 4.64
N SER A 115 -4.32 -11.25 5.45
CA SER A 115 -5.06 -10.07 5.02
C SER A 115 -4.09 -8.92 4.77
N ILE A 116 -4.27 -8.26 3.62
CA ILE A 116 -3.54 -7.04 3.27
C ILE A 116 -4.56 -5.90 3.20
N HIS A 117 -4.40 -4.89 4.03
CA HIS A 117 -5.11 -3.62 3.94
C HIS A 117 -6.64 -3.74 3.88
N ASN A 118 -7.25 -4.31 4.91
CA ASN A 118 -8.66 -4.72 4.96
C ASN A 118 -9.69 -3.61 4.68
N SER A 119 -9.34 -2.33 4.76
CA SER A 119 -10.34 -1.25 4.71
C SER A 119 -9.90 0.07 4.05
N ALA A 120 -8.67 0.21 3.58
CA ALA A 120 -8.15 1.48 3.07
C ALA A 120 -7.31 1.32 1.78
N GLY A 121 -7.72 0.42 0.90
CA GLY A 121 -7.04 0.12 -0.37
C GLY A 121 -7.30 1.13 -1.49
N PHE A 122 -7.80 2.34 -1.17
CA PHE A 122 -8.10 3.38 -2.15
C PHE A 122 -6.99 4.44 -2.15
N GLY A 123 -6.34 4.63 -3.28
CA GLY A 123 -5.40 5.72 -3.51
C GLY A 123 -6.08 6.83 -4.30
N ASP A 124 -6.47 7.89 -3.61
CA ASP A 124 -7.16 9.04 -4.19
C ASP A 124 -6.44 9.63 -5.41
N TYR A 125 -7.16 10.43 -6.19
CA TYR A 125 -6.58 11.13 -7.33
C TYR A 125 -5.37 11.98 -6.94
N GLY A 126 -4.23 11.74 -7.62
CA GLY A 126 -2.97 12.41 -7.32
C GLY A 126 -2.13 11.75 -6.21
N PHE A 127 -2.58 10.64 -5.63
CA PHE A 127 -1.73 9.81 -4.78
C PHE A 127 -0.55 9.26 -5.60
N ASN A 128 0.68 9.50 -5.14
CA ASN A 128 1.91 9.17 -5.86
C ASN A 128 3.02 8.61 -4.96
N ASP A 129 2.64 8.02 -3.84
CA ASP A 129 3.58 7.42 -2.88
C ASP A 129 3.47 5.90 -2.84
N THR A 130 4.31 5.26 -2.03
CA THR A 130 4.20 3.84 -1.72
C THR A 130 3.01 3.57 -0.81
N PHE A 131 2.26 2.50 -1.09
CA PHE A 131 1.19 2.07 -0.20
C PHE A 131 1.74 1.58 1.13
N THR A 132 1.17 2.08 2.22
CA THR A 132 1.34 1.49 3.54
C THR A 132 0.41 0.28 3.65
N LEU A 133 0.92 -0.86 4.12
CA LEU A 133 0.24 -2.13 4.12
C LEU A 133 -0.05 -2.60 5.55
N GLY A 134 -1.32 -2.58 5.96
CA GLY A 134 -1.74 -3.27 7.18
C GLY A 134 -1.79 -4.78 6.91
N ILE A 135 -0.86 -5.55 7.46
CA ILE A 135 -0.70 -6.98 7.22
C ILE A 135 -1.06 -7.75 8.48
N LEU A 136 -2.06 -8.63 8.38
CA LEU A 136 -2.56 -9.43 9.50
C LEU A 136 -2.54 -10.92 9.13
N ASN A 137 -1.98 -11.74 10.01
CA ASN A 137 -2.07 -13.19 9.90
C ASN A 137 -3.32 -13.71 10.63
N ASN A 138 -4.34 -14.12 9.89
CA ASN A 138 -5.56 -14.73 10.42
C ASN A 138 -5.47 -16.25 10.57
N SER A 139 -4.40 -16.89 10.08
CA SER A 139 -4.22 -18.33 10.13
C SER A 139 -3.81 -18.79 11.55
N PRO A 140 -3.95 -20.07 11.89
CA PRO A 140 -3.43 -20.63 13.13
C PRO A 140 -1.91 -20.94 13.07
N TYR A 141 -1.27 -20.73 11.94
CA TYR A 141 0.15 -21.02 11.72
C TYR A 141 0.96 -19.73 11.52
N SER A 142 2.24 -19.74 11.90
CA SER A 142 3.17 -18.68 11.52
C SER A 142 3.38 -18.72 10.00
N ILE A 143 3.37 -17.56 9.37
CA ILE A 143 3.55 -17.42 7.92
C ILE A 143 4.81 -16.60 7.66
N ARG A 144 5.72 -17.18 6.88
CA ARG A 144 6.97 -16.52 6.50
C ARG A 144 6.75 -15.55 5.34
N LEU A 145 7.15 -14.30 5.57
CA LEU A 145 7.14 -13.23 4.57
C LEU A 145 8.58 -12.79 4.30
N TYR A 146 8.98 -12.81 3.03
CA TYR A 146 10.30 -12.39 2.60
C TYR A 146 10.29 -10.93 2.15
N LYS A 147 11.40 -10.21 2.38
CA LYS A 147 11.58 -8.90 1.75
C LYS A 147 11.53 -9.04 0.22
N ASN A 148 11.01 -8.03 -0.45
CA ASN A 148 10.86 -7.98 -1.91
C ASN A 148 9.94 -9.08 -2.49
N MET A 149 9.27 -9.91 -1.66
CA MET A 149 8.24 -10.81 -2.19
C MET A 149 7.02 -10.01 -2.68
N ARG A 150 6.36 -10.51 -3.72
CA ARG A 150 5.11 -9.93 -4.20
C ARG A 150 4.01 -10.13 -3.15
N ILE A 151 3.57 -9.04 -2.53
CA ILE A 151 2.68 -9.06 -1.36
C ILE A 151 1.24 -8.66 -1.69
N ALA A 152 1.05 -7.72 -2.59
CA ALA A 152 -0.23 -7.18 -2.98
C ALA A 152 -0.24 -6.83 -4.48
N GLN A 153 -1.32 -6.26 -4.97
CA GLN A 153 -1.47 -5.79 -6.34
C GLN A 153 -2.20 -4.45 -6.39
N VAL A 154 -1.84 -3.64 -7.36
CA VAL A 154 -2.50 -2.36 -7.64
C VAL A 154 -3.15 -2.42 -9.02
N TYR A 155 -4.41 -2.04 -9.11
CA TYR A 155 -5.11 -1.82 -10.37
C TYR A 155 -5.60 -0.37 -10.46
N PHE A 156 -5.91 0.08 -11.67
CA PHE A 156 -6.25 1.46 -11.94
C PHE A 156 -7.63 1.52 -12.56
N THR A 157 -8.48 2.39 -12.00
CA THR A 157 -9.84 2.62 -12.50
C THR A 157 -10.07 4.10 -12.76
N ASP A 158 -10.92 4.37 -13.76
CA ASP A 158 -11.32 5.71 -14.13
C ASP A 158 -12.21 6.37 -13.08
N LEU A 159 -12.13 7.68 -13.05
CA LEU A 159 -13.09 8.55 -12.37
C LEU A 159 -14.05 9.17 -13.40
N ASP A 160 -15.27 9.46 -12.99
CA ASP A 160 -16.20 10.27 -13.78
C ASP A 160 -15.60 11.69 -13.93
N ASP A 161 -15.37 12.13 -15.18
CA ASP A 161 -14.68 13.36 -15.54
C ASP A 161 -15.55 14.62 -15.45
N SER A 162 -16.81 14.49 -15.04
CA SER A 162 -17.77 15.61 -14.95
C SER A 162 -17.49 16.61 -13.82
N ILE A 163 -16.48 16.37 -12.97
CA ILE A 163 -16.22 17.14 -11.75
C ILE A 163 -14.78 17.65 -11.71
N VAL A 164 -14.59 18.86 -11.16
CA VAL A 164 -13.25 19.40 -10.86
C VAL A 164 -12.55 18.48 -9.84
N LEU A 165 -11.43 17.89 -10.26
CA LEU A 165 -10.69 16.95 -9.44
C LEU A 165 -9.79 17.69 -8.45
N GLU A 166 -10.06 17.49 -7.16
CA GLU A 166 -9.12 17.87 -6.12
C GLU A 166 -8.03 16.78 -5.99
N ARG A 167 -6.77 17.22 -5.96
CA ARG A 167 -5.66 16.31 -5.72
C ARG A 167 -5.55 15.94 -4.26
N TYR A 168 -5.24 14.67 -4.01
CA TYR A 168 -4.95 14.16 -2.67
C TYR A 168 -3.83 14.96 -1.98
N GLN A 169 -4.09 15.38 -0.74
CA GLN A 169 -3.17 16.16 0.09
C GLN A 169 -2.82 15.44 1.41
N GLY A 170 -3.10 14.15 1.50
CA GLY A 170 -2.95 13.36 2.71
C GLY A 170 -1.53 12.83 2.95
N TYR A 171 -1.42 11.52 3.15
CA TYR A 171 -0.15 10.85 3.34
C TYR A 171 0.71 10.94 2.07
N GLY A 172 2.00 11.21 2.22
CA GLY A 172 2.94 11.27 1.11
C GLY A 172 4.39 11.41 1.60
N ASN A 173 5.37 11.16 0.71
CA ASN A 173 6.81 11.18 0.96
C ASN A 173 7.33 10.10 1.92
N ASN A 174 6.65 8.96 2.02
CA ASN A 174 7.08 7.84 2.89
C ASN A 174 8.34 7.12 2.37
N LYS A 175 8.67 7.23 1.10
CA LYS A 175 9.92 6.72 0.47
C LYS A 175 10.24 5.26 0.83
N GLY A 176 9.25 4.37 0.77
CA GLY A 176 9.40 2.96 1.09
C GLY A 176 9.36 2.62 2.59
N TYR A 177 9.07 3.58 3.44
CA TYR A 177 8.71 3.36 4.85
C TYR A 177 7.20 3.35 5.03
N PRO A 178 6.65 2.55 5.96
CA PRO A 178 5.23 2.61 6.27
C PRO A 178 4.86 3.96 6.88
N GLY A 179 3.77 4.56 6.42
CA GLY A 179 3.21 5.78 7.03
C GLY A 179 2.52 5.42 8.35
N LEU A 180 2.95 6.06 9.45
CA LEU A 180 2.25 5.92 10.74
C LEU A 180 0.88 6.59 10.70
N PRO A 181 -0.12 6.10 11.49
CA PRO A 181 -1.39 6.77 11.65
C PRO A 181 -1.23 8.21 12.11
N ARG A 182 -1.93 9.12 11.46
CA ARG A 182 -1.98 10.53 11.87
C ARG A 182 -3.10 10.70 12.87
N LEU A 183 -2.74 10.81 14.14
CA LEU A 183 -3.69 10.99 15.24
C LEU A 183 -3.85 12.49 15.55
N GLY A 184 -4.95 12.88 16.20
CA GLY A 184 -5.22 14.25 16.63
C GLY A 184 -6.69 14.62 16.66
N LYS A 185 -7.05 15.61 17.48
CA LYS A 185 -8.46 16.05 17.71
C LYS A 185 -9.18 16.47 16.44
N ASP A 186 -8.48 17.07 15.50
CA ASP A 186 -9.06 17.59 14.26
C ASP A 186 -9.37 16.50 13.21
N ARG A 187 -9.10 15.22 13.50
CA ARG A 187 -9.31 14.11 12.58
C ARG A 187 -10.42 13.15 13.00
N PHE A 188 -10.90 13.24 14.26
CA PHE A 188 -11.91 12.32 14.82
C PHE A 188 -12.96 13.06 15.64
#